data_ed5511c0997e6cf0d9c07bfe2fa67909
#
_entry.id   ed5511c0997e6cf0d9c07bfe2fa67909
#
_cell.length_a   1.000
_cell.length_b   1.000
_cell.length_c   1.000
_cell.angle_alpha   90.00
_cell.angle_beta   90.00
_cell.angle_gamma   90.00
#
_symmetry.space_group_name_H-M   'P 1'
#
loop_
_entity.id
_entity.type
_entity.pdbx_description
1 polymer ?
#
loop_
_entity_poly.entity_id
_entity_poly.type
_entity_poly.pdbx_seq_one_letter_code
_entity_poly.pdbx_strand_id
1 'polypeptide(L)'
;PTVKGVFEVGLRGMSFGSGYTCWYWTQFYGDYLFHSVLYWPGSMTSIQDGRLGINASHGCVRLDIGNAKWIYDNIPSHTKVVVF
;
A
#
# COMPACT_ATOMS: atom_id res chain seq x y z
N PRO A 1 -11.49 6.16 7.67
CA PRO A 1 -12.33 5.10 7.11
C PRO A 1 -12.05 4.87 5.64
N THR A 2 -12.23 3.62 5.23
CA THR A 2 -11.99 3.24 3.85
C THR A 2 -13.17 3.67 2.97
N VAL A 3 -12.86 4.20 1.79
CA VAL A 3 -13.90 4.48 0.80
C VAL A 3 -14.43 3.15 0.23
N LYS A 4 -15.69 3.13 -0.14
CA LYS A 4 -16.31 1.99 -0.82
C LYS A 4 -16.59 2.37 -2.26
N GLY A 5 -16.52 1.42 -3.15
CA GLY A 5 -16.82 1.64 -4.55
C GLY A 5 -15.90 0.88 -5.48
N VAL A 6 -15.90 1.34 -6.73
CA VAL A 6 -15.10 0.75 -7.81
C VAL A 6 -14.07 1.76 -8.24
N PHE A 7 -12.81 1.37 -8.17
CA PHE A 7 -11.69 2.22 -8.50
C PHE A 7 -10.77 1.53 -9.49
N GLU A 8 -9.74 2.22 -9.94
CA GLU A 8 -8.73 1.65 -10.83
C GLU A 8 -7.33 1.86 -10.25
N VAL A 9 -6.46 0.89 -10.45
CA VAL A 9 -5.04 1.03 -10.13
C VAL A 9 -4.46 2.18 -10.95
N GLY A 10 -3.79 3.09 -10.28
CA GLY A 10 -3.15 4.24 -10.90
C GLY A 10 -1.63 4.14 -10.85
N LEU A 11 -1.00 5.11 -10.21
CA LEU A 11 0.45 5.17 -10.10
C LEU A 11 0.98 4.15 -9.10
N ARG A 12 2.28 3.90 -9.17
CA ARG A 12 3.00 3.04 -8.23
C ARG A 12 4.40 3.55 -8.02
N GLY A 13 5.00 3.17 -6.94
CA GLY A 13 6.36 3.55 -6.63
C GLY A 13 7.04 2.61 -5.66
N MET A 14 8.34 2.78 -5.50
CA MET A 14 9.17 1.87 -4.72
C MET A 14 8.96 2.03 -3.22
N SER A 15 8.86 3.26 -2.74
CA SER A 15 8.73 3.52 -1.31
C SER A 15 8.25 4.93 -1.03
N PHE A 16 7.82 5.15 0.21
CA PHE A 16 7.51 6.47 0.73
C PHE A 16 7.59 6.43 2.27
N GLY A 17 7.62 7.61 2.87
CA GLY A 17 7.53 7.75 4.33
C GLY A 17 8.47 8.81 4.87
N SER A 18 8.21 9.23 6.11
CA SER A 18 9.04 10.14 6.87
C SER A 18 9.08 9.64 8.31
N GLY A 19 10.26 9.27 8.79
CA GLY A 19 10.44 8.58 10.06
C GLY A 19 10.11 7.09 10.00
N TYR A 20 9.71 6.61 8.84
CA TYR A 20 9.44 5.20 8.55
C TYR A 20 9.56 5.00 7.04
N THR A 21 9.55 3.74 6.59
CA THR A 21 9.49 3.43 5.16
C THR A 21 8.41 2.40 4.89
N CYS A 22 7.53 2.71 3.94
CA CYS A 22 6.58 1.78 3.36
C CYS A 22 7.05 1.43 1.95
N TRP A 23 7.07 0.13 1.62
CA TRP A 23 7.60 -0.35 0.35
C TRP A 23 6.49 -0.74 -0.61
N TYR A 24 6.78 -0.63 -1.91
CA TYR A 24 5.94 -1.14 -3.00
C TYR A 24 4.50 -0.63 -2.93
N TRP A 25 4.33 0.69 -3.02
CA TRP A 25 3.00 1.28 -3.02
C TRP A 25 2.38 1.23 -4.41
N THR A 26 1.07 0.98 -4.44
CA THR A 26 0.25 0.98 -5.64
C THR A 26 -1.02 1.73 -5.33
N GLN A 27 -1.24 2.84 -6.02
CA GLN A 27 -2.39 3.71 -5.81
C GLN A 27 -3.64 3.12 -6.44
N PHE A 28 -4.77 3.24 -5.77
CA PHE A 28 -6.05 2.90 -6.37
C PHE A 28 -7.09 4.02 -6.27
N TYR A 29 -6.88 5.03 -5.43
CA TYR A 29 -7.77 6.19 -5.36
C TYR A 29 -7.13 7.31 -4.54
N GLY A 30 -6.82 8.47 -5.18
CA GLY A 30 -6.23 9.59 -4.46
C GLY A 30 -5.00 9.17 -3.64
N ASP A 31 -5.05 9.39 -2.33
CA ASP A 31 -3.99 8.98 -1.41
C ASP A 31 -4.16 7.54 -0.89
N TYR A 32 -5.10 6.80 -1.44
CA TYR A 32 -5.39 5.43 -1.01
C TYR A 32 -4.53 4.46 -1.76
N LEU A 33 -3.68 3.74 -1.01
CA LEU A 33 -2.63 2.90 -1.56
C LEU A 33 -2.69 1.49 -0.98
N PHE A 34 -2.23 0.52 -1.78
CA PHE A 34 -1.71 -0.74 -1.25
C PHE A 34 -0.23 -0.52 -0.99
N HIS A 35 0.28 -0.92 0.15
CA HIS A 35 1.70 -0.81 0.48
C HIS A 35 2.09 -1.78 1.59
N SER A 36 3.38 -1.93 1.85
CA SER A 36 3.84 -2.79 2.93
C SER A 36 3.48 -2.23 4.31
N VAL A 37 3.63 -3.06 5.32
CA VAL A 37 3.68 -2.57 6.71
C VAL A 37 4.86 -1.59 6.86
N LEU A 38 4.88 -0.87 7.97
CA LEU A 38 5.90 0.16 8.21
C LEU A 38 7.21 -0.48 8.65
N TYR A 39 8.28 -0.09 7.98
CA TYR A 39 9.65 -0.47 8.33
C TYR A 39 10.39 0.73 8.90
N TRP A 40 11.44 0.47 9.66
CA TRP A 40 12.37 1.54 10.04
C TRP A 40 12.98 2.14 8.77
N PRO A 41 13.36 3.44 8.80
CA PRO A 41 13.78 4.13 7.57
C PRO A 41 14.81 3.36 6.76
N GLY A 42 14.48 3.11 5.49
CA GLY A 42 15.35 2.41 4.55
C GLY A 42 15.48 0.91 4.72
N SER A 43 14.88 0.33 5.75
CA SER A 43 14.98 -1.10 6.02
C SER A 43 13.89 -1.89 5.31
N MET A 44 14.22 -3.09 4.84
CA MET A 44 13.27 -4.07 4.33
C MET A 44 13.10 -5.26 5.27
N THR A 45 13.78 -5.26 6.41
CA THR A 45 13.79 -6.40 7.33
C THR A 45 13.42 -6.00 8.75
N SER A 46 13.62 -4.76 9.13
CA SER A 46 13.38 -4.26 10.48
C SER A 46 12.04 -3.54 10.55
N ILE A 47 11.02 -4.26 11.02
CA ILE A 47 9.64 -3.74 11.05
C ILE A 47 9.47 -2.78 12.23
N GLN A 48 8.89 -1.61 11.94
CA GLN A 48 8.54 -0.62 12.94
C GLN A 48 7.10 -0.85 13.44
N ASP A 49 6.16 -1.10 12.52
CA ASP A 49 4.76 -1.37 12.82
C ASP A 49 4.26 -2.42 11.83
N GLY A 50 4.08 -3.64 12.33
CA GLY A 50 3.72 -4.79 11.50
C GLY A 50 2.22 -5.06 11.38
N ARG A 51 1.36 -4.15 11.81
CA ARG A 51 -0.09 -4.34 11.71
C ARG A 51 -0.52 -4.38 10.25
N LEU A 52 -1.27 -5.41 9.91
CA LEU A 52 -1.80 -5.62 8.57
C LEU A 52 -3.21 -5.02 8.43
N GLY A 53 -3.66 -4.90 7.18
CA GLY A 53 -5.01 -4.52 6.86
C GLY A 53 -5.18 -3.03 6.62
N ILE A 54 -6.40 -2.55 6.80
CA ILE A 54 -6.77 -1.19 6.47
C ILE A 54 -6.35 -0.24 7.58
N ASN A 55 -5.64 0.83 7.18
CA ASN A 55 -5.35 1.93 8.07
C ASN A 55 -6.60 2.80 8.19
N ALA A 56 -7.24 2.78 9.35
CA ALA A 56 -8.49 3.50 9.59
C ALA A 56 -8.36 5.02 9.39
N SER A 57 -7.18 5.58 9.63
CA SER A 57 -6.97 7.03 9.50
C SER A 57 -6.89 7.51 8.06
N HIS A 58 -6.36 6.67 7.15
CA HIS A 58 -6.01 7.10 5.81
C HIS A 58 -6.60 6.22 4.70
N GLY A 59 -7.24 5.11 5.04
CA GLY A 59 -7.83 4.21 4.05
C GLY A 59 -6.84 3.38 3.25
N CYS A 60 -5.55 3.47 3.54
CA CYS A 60 -4.54 2.64 2.90
C CYS A 60 -4.62 1.20 3.40
N VAL A 61 -4.23 0.27 2.54
CA VAL A 61 -4.21 -1.15 2.86
C VAL A 61 -2.76 -1.59 3.09
N ARG A 62 -2.48 -1.99 4.32
CA ARG A 62 -1.16 -2.50 4.70
C ARG A 62 -1.08 -3.98 4.44
N LEU A 63 -0.05 -4.39 3.73
CA LEU A 63 0.17 -5.77 3.33
C LEU A 63 1.54 -6.24 3.80
N ASP A 64 1.69 -7.55 3.94
CA ASP A 64 3.01 -8.14 4.01
C ASP A 64 3.83 -7.67 2.80
N ILE A 65 5.13 -7.41 2.99
CA ILE A 65 5.96 -6.83 1.94
C ILE A 65 5.98 -7.69 0.66
N GLY A 66 5.92 -9.00 0.80
CA GLY A 66 5.85 -9.91 -0.34
C GLY A 66 4.58 -9.71 -1.16
N ASN A 67 3.45 -9.51 -0.49
CA ASN A 67 2.17 -9.26 -1.15
C ASN A 67 2.12 -7.87 -1.77
N ALA A 68 2.66 -6.86 -1.09
CA ALA A 68 2.74 -5.51 -1.63
C ALA A 68 3.59 -5.50 -2.91
N LYS A 69 4.73 -6.19 -2.88
CA LYS A 69 5.61 -6.34 -4.03
C LYS A 69 4.92 -7.07 -5.18
N TRP A 70 4.15 -8.10 -4.88
CA TRP A 70 3.43 -8.86 -5.91
C TRP A 70 2.45 -7.97 -6.67
N ILE A 71 1.68 -7.15 -5.96
CA ILE A 71 0.76 -6.20 -6.59
C ILE A 71 1.55 -5.17 -7.42
N TYR A 72 2.62 -4.63 -6.85
CA TYR A 72 3.48 -3.66 -7.51
C TYR A 72 4.07 -4.20 -8.82
N ASP A 73 4.48 -5.47 -8.82
CA ASP A 73 5.14 -6.09 -9.98
C ASP A 73 4.14 -6.60 -11.02
N ASN A 74 2.95 -7.01 -10.63
CA ASN A 74 2.08 -7.84 -11.48
C ASN A 74 0.76 -7.18 -11.86
N ILE A 75 0.23 -6.27 -11.07
CA ILE A 75 -1.09 -5.69 -11.34
C ILE A 75 -0.93 -4.43 -12.17
N PRO A 76 -1.38 -4.44 -13.44
CA PRO A 76 -1.23 -3.27 -14.30
C PRO A 76 -2.14 -2.12 -13.92
N SER A 77 -1.76 -0.91 -14.37
CA SER A 77 -2.61 0.28 -14.25
C SER A 77 -3.96 0.03 -14.92
N HIS A 78 -4.99 0.65 -14.38
CA HIS A 78 -6.39 0.50 -14.81
C HIS A 78 -7.05 -0.83 -14.43
N THR A 79 -6.36 -1.69 -13.68
CA THR A 79 -7.00 -2.87 -13.09
C THR A 79 -8.07 -2.41 -12.10
N LYS A 80 -9.26 -3.01 -12.19
CA LYS A 80 -10.38 -2.68 -11.32
C LYS A 80 -10.09 -3.08 -9.89
N VAL A 81 -10.39 -2.18 -8.95
CA VAL A 81 -10.33 -2.44 -7.51
C VAL A 81 -11.72 -2.20 -6.95
N VAL A 82 -12.30 -3.23 -6.35
CA VAL A 82 -13.61 -3.15 -5.73
C VAL A 82 -13.47 -3.16 -4.23
N VAL A 83 -14.00 -2.13 -3.58
CA VAL A 83 -14.02 -2.03 -2.12
C VAL A 83 -15.47 -2.04 -1.66
N PHE A 84 -15.79 -3.00 -0.81
CA PHE A 84 -17.18 -3.19 -0.33
C PHE A 84 -17.27 -3.48 1.16
#